data_e49525058bb1fb29ad6f52c0e8089a5b
#
_entry.id   e49525058bb1fb29ad6f52c0e8089a5b
#
_cell.length_a   1.000
_cell.length_b   1.000
_cell.length_c   1.000
_cell.angle_alpha   90.00
_cell.angle_beta   90.00
_cell.angle_gamma   90.00
#
_symmetry.space_group_name_H-M   'P 1'
#
loop_
_entity.id
_entity.type
_entity.pdbx_description
1 polymer ?
#
loop_
_entity_poly.entity_id
_entity_poly.type
_entity_poly.pdbx_seq_one_letter_code
_entity_poly.pdbx_strand_id
1 'polypeptide(L)'
;MGFIGTFASLNDIIPSSWRLEYKVLLSIVILITIFVIIWIICAVWFERQKWVEVFEANNDCHVYVQYGDVFSEDEVKIPNQRRNIVIPVNRCFDTIVDDDLVSSRTLHGIAFKRLYSSGRYDENSLNVKIHDDLDIRQGLTSENISIDEKRKGNLKRYDCGTVAEVNEDSNCTYFFLALSTFDYNLSAHTTQEEYVLTMQRMLEYCYTRSQGFPIVMPLIGAGQSRTGNNERAILEYLIGLLKMNKDLIMSDVHIVVRNSGKETIPITEL
;
A
#
# COMPACT_ATOMS: atom_id res chain seq x y z
N MET A 1 36.57 -11.34 -6.19
CA MET A 1 36.92 -12.68 -6.75
C MET A 1 38.23 -13.22 -6.22
N GLY A 2 38.60 -12.98 -4.98
CA GLY A 2 39.92 -13.29 -4.48
C GLY A 2 40.03 -14.25 -3.29
N PHE A 3 38.95 -14.59 -2.62
CA PHE A 3 39.05 -15.30 -1.34
C PHE A 3 39.04 -16.83 -1.42
N ILE A 4 38.34 -17.42 -2.38
CA ILE A 4 38.32 -18.90 -2.51
C ILE A 4 39.50 -19.42 -3.35
N GLY A 5 40.00 -18.62 -4.28
CA GLY A 5 41.17 -19.00 -5.10
C GLY A 5 42.51 -19.03 -4.35
N THR A 6 42.56 -18.53 -3.10
CA THR A 6 43.81 -18.46 -2.33
C THR A 6 44.03 -19.68 -1.44
N PHE A 7 43.00 -20.50 -1.17
CA PHE A 7 43.08 -21.58 -0.19
C PHE A 7 42.92 -23.01 -0.73
N ALA A 8 42.45 -23.18 -1.94
CA ALA A 8 42.39 -24.49 -2.59
C ALA A 8 42.51 -24.37 -4.10
N SER A 9 43.55 -24.91 -4.70
CA SER A 9 43.55 -25.06 -6.16
C SER A 9 42.66 -26.24 -6.54
N LEU A 10 41.99 -26.15 -7.69
CA LEU A 10 41.18 -27.27 -8.20
C LEU A 10 42.00 -28.57 -8.33
N ASN A 11 43.31 -28.44 -8.49
CA ASN A 11 44.25 -29.55 -8.55
C ASN A 11 44.46 -30.26 -7.19
N ASP A 12 44.15 -29.60 -6.06
CA ASP A 12 44.26 -30.21 -4.73
C ASP A 12 43.04 -31.08 -4.40
N ILE A 13 41.96 -30.83 -5.09
CA ILE A 13 40.66 -31.55 -4.89
C ILE A 13 40.58 -32.74 -5.86
N ILE A 14 41.20 -32.65 -7.04
CA ILE A 14 41.10 -33.66 -8.09
C ILE A 14 42.36 -34.55 -8.08
N PRO A 15 42.19 -35.90 -7.97
CA PRO A 15 43.32 -36.79 -7.98
C PRO A 15 44.20 -36.62 -9.21
N SER A 16 45.51 -36.50 -9.02
CA SER A 16 46.51 -36.27 -10.08
C SER A 16 46.52 -37.39 -11.13
N SER A 17 46.09 -38.61 -10.76
CA SER A 17 46.01 -39.79 -11.59
C SER A 17 44.87 -39.78 -12.63
N TRP A 18 43.93 -38.82 -12.56
CA TRP A 18 42.81 -38.80 -13.51
C TRP A 18 43.23 -38.23 -14.88
N ARG A 19 42.63 -38.79 -15.96
CA ARG A 19 42.81 -38.24 -17.30
C ARG A 19 42.26 -36.81 -17.38
N LEU A 20 42.88 -35.99 -18.22
CA LEU A 20 42.51 -34.57 -18.40
C LEU A 20 41.02 -34.35 -18.67
N GLU A 21 40.43 -35.24 -19.48
CA GLU A 21 39.02 -35.20 -19.84
C GLU A 21 38.11 -35.27 -18.63
N TYR A 22 38.39 -36.17 -17.68
CA TYR A 22 37.58 -36.29 -16.43
C TYR A 22 37.80 -35.12 -15.50
N LYS A 23 39.02 -34.52 -15.47
CA LYS A 23 39.31 -33.33 -14.67
C LYS A 23 38.46 -32.12 -15.18
N VAL A 24 38.42 -31.94 -16.51
CA VAL A 24 37.64 -30.86 -17.12
C VAL A 24 36.14 -31.07 -16.89
N LEU A 25 35.65 -32.30 -17.06
CA LEU A 25 34.23 -32.61 -16.84
C LEU A 25 33.86 -32.39 -15.37
N LEU A 26 34.65 -32.81 -14.42
CA LEU A 26 34.41 -32.57 -12.98
C LEU A 26 34.45 -31.09 -12.64
N SER A 27 35.35 -30.31 -13.22
CA SER A 27 35.41 -28.87 -13.00
C SER A 27 34.15 -28.16 -13.49
N ILE A 28 33.63 -28.57 -14.65
CA ILE A 28 32.38 -28.04 -15.20
C ILE A 28 31.19 -28.39 -14.27
N VAL A 29 31.13 -29.65 -13.79
CA VAL A 29 30.08 -30.08 -12.85
C VAL A 29 30.12 -29.26 -11.56
N ILE A 30 31.31 -29.06 -11.00
CA ILE A 30 31.47 -28.23 -9.78
C ILE A 30 30.99 -26.80 -10.02
N LEU A 31 31.38 -26.18 -11.15
CA LEU A 31 30.96 -24.82 -11.50
C LEU A 31 29.44 -24.71 -11.64
N ILE A 32 28.84 -25.67 -12.34
CA ILE A 32 27.36 -25.71 -12.49
C ILE A 32 26.70 -25.86 -11.12
N THR A 33 27.21 -26.75 -10.27
CA THR A 33 26.68 -26.98 -8.92
C THR A 33 26.74 -25.70 -8.07
N ILE A 34 27.88 -25.02 -8.08
CA ILE A 34 28.05 -23.74 -7.37
C ILE A 34 27.07 -22.69 -7.91
N PHE A 35 26.93 -22.60 -9.23
CA PHE A 35 26.01 -21.66 -9.86
C PHE A 35 24.57 -21.93 -9.44
N VAL A 36 24.13 -23.20 -9.45
CA VAL A 36 22.78 -23.59 -9.01
C VAL A 36 22.56 -23.29 -7.53
N ILE A 37 23.55 -23.55 -6.68
CA ILE A 37 23.46 -23.23 -5.24
C ILE A 37 23.31 -21.70 -5.03
N ILE A 38 24.14 -20.91 -5.69
CA ILE A 38 24.06 -19.44 -5.62
C ILE A 38 22.69 -18.96 -6.14
N TRP A 39 22.21 -19.50 -7.25
CA TRP A 39 20.92 -19.17 -7.81
C TRP A 39 19.77 -19.49 -6.83
N ILE A 40 19.79 -20.67 -6.19
CA ILE A 40 18.79 -21.04 -5.18
C ILE A 40 18.86 -20.09 -3.97
N ILE A 41 20.07 -19.77 -3.48
CA ILE A 41 20.24 -18.84 -2.34
C ILE A 41 19.66 -17.46 -2.70
N CYS A 42 19.98 -16.94 -3.88
CA CYS A 42 19.46 -15.67 -4.36
C CYS A 42 17.93 -15.72 -4.51
N ALA A 43 17.37 -16.77 -5.11
CA ALA A 43 15.93 -16.93 -5.27
C ALA A 43 15.20 -16.93 -3.91
N VAL A 44 15.69 -17.71 -2.94
CA VAL A 44 15.12 -17.76 -1.58
C VAL A 44 15.26 -16.42 -0.88
N TRP A 45 16.39 -15.72 -1.09
CA TRP A 45 16.61 -14.40 -0.48
C TRP A 45 15.63 -13.36 -1.05
N PHE A 46 15.45 -13.32 -2.38
CA PHE A 46 14.47 -12.44 -3.04
C PHE A 46 13.03 -12.76 -2.65
N GLU A 47 12.66 -14.05 -2.56
CA GLU A 47 11.30 -14.42 -2.10
C GLU A 47 11.01 -14.00 -0.66
N ARG A 48 12.04 -13.93 0.19
CA ARG A 48 11.92 -13.51 1.59
C ARG A 48 11.88 -11.98 1.76
N GLN A 49 12.28 -11.25 0.74
CA GLN A 49 12.26 -9.79 0.79
C GLN A 49 10.82 -9.30 0.65
N LYS A 50 10.22 -8.92 1.78
CA LYS A 50 8.80 -8.52 1.86
C LYS A 50 8.57 -7.16 1.20
N TRP A 51 9.52 -6.23 1.32
CA TRP A 51 9.44 -4.86 0.82
C TRP A 51 10.68 -4.45 0.05
N VAL A 52 10.48 -3.56 -0.91
CA VAL A 52 11.54 -2.91 -1.66
C VAL A 52 11.54 -1.44 -1.27
N GLU A 53 12.68 -0.94 -0.83
CA GLU A 53 12.89 0.48 -0.61
C GLU A 53 13.07 1.18 -1.95
N VAL A 54 12.19 2.14 -2.23
CA VAL A 54 12.21 2.86 -3.51
C VAL A 54 13.08 4.11 -3.44
N PHE A 55 13.05 4.80 -2.29
CA PHE A 55 13.92 5.93 -2.00
C PHE A 55 13.85 6.33 -0.52
N GLU A 56 14.87 7.03 -0.09
CA GLU A 56 14.95 7.73 1.18
C GLU A 56 14.46 9.17 1.00
N ALA A 57 13.52 9.57 1.84
CA ALA A 57 13.01 10.93 1.92
C ALA A 57 13.87 11.78 2.85
N ASN A 58 13.50 13.01 3.10
CA ASN A 58 14.13 13.84 4.11
C ASN A 58 13.80 13.31 5.53
N ASN A 59 14.59 13.66 6.53
CA ASN A 59 14.42 13.22 7.93
C ASN A 59 14.53 11.70 8.17
N ASP A 60 15.37 11.00 7.40
CA ASP A 60 15.62 9.55 7.54
C ASP A 60 14.35 8.70 7.42
N CYS A 61 13.34 9.21 6.72
CA CYS A 61 12.11 8.48 6.41
C CYS A 61 12.26 7.75 5.08
N HIS A 62 11.67 6.56 4.98
CA HIS A 62 11.81 5.71 3.81
C HIS A 62 10.46 5.44 3.14
N VAL A 63 10.48 5.27 1.83
CA VAL A 63 9.31 4.86 1.05
C VAL A 63 9.52 3.46 0.52
N TYR A 64 8.61 2.58 0.89
CA TYR A 64 8.61 1.16 0.54
C TYR A 64 7.45 0.82 -0.38
N VAL A 65 7.70 -0.13 -1.28
CA VAL A 65 6.67 -0.84 -2.03
C VAL A 65 6.75 -2.31 -1.66
N GLN A 66 5.61 -2.92 -1.40
CA GLN A 66 5.54 -4.29 -0.92
C GLN A 66 4.27 -5.00 -1.36
N TYR A 67 4.33 -6.34 -1.40
CA TYR A 67 3.11 -7.14 -1.55
C TYR A 67 2.56 -7.50 -0.19
N GLY A 68 1.23 -7.38 -0.02
CA GLY A 68 0.62 -7.72 1.26
C GLY A 68 -0.85 -7.39 1.35
N ASP A 69 -1.28 -7.20 2.60
CA ASP A 69 -2.62 -6.77 2.99
C ASP A 69 -2.50 -5.53 3.87
N VAL A 70 -3.05 -4.41 3.44
CA VAL A 70 -3.00 -3.13 4.18
C VAL A 70 -3.49 -3.22 5.64
N PHE A 71 -4.30 -4.24 5.94
CA PHE A 71 -4.82 -4.48 7.28
C PHE A 71 -3.90 -5.35 8.15
N SER A 72 -2.85 -5.95 7.59
CA SER A 72 -1.91 -6.77 8.35
C SER A 72 -1.02 -5.90 9.24
N GLU A 73 -0.74 -6.39 10.45
CA GLU A 73 0.20 -5.73 11.37
C GLU A 73 1.65 -5.85 10.91
N ASP A 74 1.93 -6.83 10.05
CA ASP A 74 3.26 -7.09 9.51
C ASP A 74 3.65 -6.16 8.36
N GLU A 75 2.81 -5.19 7.99
CA GLU A 75 3.08 -4.26 6.89
C GLU A 75 4.02 -3.10 7.28
N VAL A 76 4.36 -2.96 8.54
CA VAL A 76 5.35 -2.00 9.05
C VAL A 76 6.61 -2.71 9.55
N LYS A 77 7.76 -2.03 9.51
CA LYS A 77 9.06 -2.61 9.89
C LYS A 77 9.14 -3.06 11.34
N ILE A 78 8.51 -2.33 12.24
CA ILE A 78 8.51 -2.63 13.68
C ILE A 78 7.17 -3.30 14.00
N PRO A 79 7.15 -4.59 14.36
CA PRO A 79 5.92 -5.28 14.74
C PRO A 79 5.19 -4.55 15.88
N ASN A 80 3.87 -4.50 15.79
CA ASN A 80 2.99 -3.80 16.77
C ASN A 80 3.23 -2.29 16.91
N GLN A 81 3.98 -1.68 16.00
CA GLN A 81 4.09 -0.22 15.95
C GLN A 81 2.74 0.40 15.59
N ARG A 82 2.41 1.51 16.28
CA ARG A 82 1.26 2.32 15.85
C ARG A 82 1.45 2.76 14.40
N ARG A 83 0.38 2.66 13.61
CA ARG A 83 0.37 2.99 12.19
C ARG A 83 -0.89 3.73 11.78
N ASN A 84 -0.79 4.48 10.70
CA ASN A 84 -1.91 5.15 10.04
C ASN A 84 -2.21 4.41 8.73
N ILE A 85 -3.43 3.94 8.55
CA ILE A 85 -3.83 3.21 7.34
C ILE A 85 -4.74 4.10 6.50
N VAL A 86 -4.29 4.43 5.30
CA VAL A 86 -5.09 5.22 4.34
C VAL A 86 -6.05 4.29 3.61
N ILE A 87 -7.34 4.55 3.73
CA ILE A 87 -8.40 3.78 3.07
C ILE A 87 -9.23 4.71 2.17
N PRO A 88 -9.21 4.51 0.85
CA PRO A 88 -10.05 5.29 -0.05
C PRO A 88 -11.53 4.95 0.16
N VAL A 89 -12.35 5.98 0.32
CA VAL A 89 -13.79 5.91 0.51
C VAL A 89 -14.51 6.82 -0.49
N ASN A 90 -15.84 6.73 -0.58
CA ASN A 90 -16.59 7.71 -1.35
C ASN A 90 -16.67 9.06 -0.60
N ARG A 91 -16.90 10.13 -1.35
CA ARG A 91 -16.92 11.52 -0.83
C ARG A 91 -18.06 11.85 0.12
N CYS A 92 -19.04 10.94 0.25
CA CYS A 92 -20.12 11.06 1.24
C CYS A 92 -19.82 10.27 2.53
N PHE A 93 -18.71 9.53 2.61
CA PHE A 93 -18.31 8.71 3.76
C PHE A 93 -19.44 7.77 4.19
N ASP A 94 -20.04 7.06 3.24
CA ASP A 94 -21.15 6.13 3.52
C ASP A 94 -20.68 4.97 4.40
N THR A 95 -21.39 4.72 5.50
CA THR A 95 -21.04 3.70 6.49
C THR A 95 -21.82 2.39 6.35
N ILE A 96 -22.87 2.34 5.53
CA ILE A 96 -23.70 1.15 5.35
C ILE A 96 -23.00 0.16 4.40
N VAL A 97 -22.60 -0.99 4.93
CA VAL A 97 -21.91 -2.06 4.18
C VAL A 97 -22.90 -3.20 3.91
N ASP A 98 -23.68 -3.07 2.87
CA ASP A 98 -24.77 -3.98 2.51
C ASP A 98 -24.67 -4.57 1.08
N ASP A 99 -23.51 -4.41 0.44
CA ASP A 99 -23.19 -4.83 -0.92
C ASP A 99 -23.99 -4.12 -2.03
N ASP A 100 -24.91 -3.19 -1.69
CA ASP A 100 -25.57 -2.28 -2.60
C ASP A 100 -24.93 -0.89 -2.56
N LEU A 101 -24.81 -0.27 -1.38
CA LEU A 101 -24.18 1.04 -1.20
C LEU A 101 -22.67 0.93 -1.10
N VAL A 102 -22.17 0.18 -0.12
CA VAL A 102 -20.75 -0.12 0.02
C VAL A 102 -20.55 -1.62 -0.05
N SER A 103 -19.74 -2.06 -1.00
CA SER A 103 -19.44 -3.49 -1.13
C SER A 103 -18.50 -3.97 -0.04
N SER A 104 -18.87 -5.08 0.60
CA SER A 104 -18.07 -5.75 1.64
C SER A 104 -16.71 -6.26 1.16
N ARG A 105 -16.49 -6.32 -0.16
CA ARG A 105 -15.25 -6.77 -0.80
C ARG A 105 -14.26 -5.65 -1.11
N THR A 106 -14.69 -4.40 -0.97
CA THR A 106 -13.81 -3.23 -1.15
C THR A 106 -13.00 -2.95 0.13
N LEU A 107 -11.88 -2.24 0.01
CA LEU A 107 -11.10 -1.79 1.16
C LEU A 107 -11.95 -0.95 2.12
N HIS A 108 -12.81 -0.09 1.58
CA HIS A 108 -13.81 0.68 2.32
C HIS A 108 -14.69 -0.23 3.19
N GLY A 109 -15.39 -1.19 2.57
CA GLY A 109 -16.26 -2.10 3.29
C GLY A 109 -15.54 -3.02 4.26
N ILE A 110 -14.34 -3.50 3.92
CA ILE A 110 -13.52 -4.33 4.81
C ILE A 110 -13.13 -3.53 6.07
N ALA A 111 -12.64 -2.29 5.91
CA ALA A 111 -12.26 -1.44 7.04
C ALA A 111 -13.45 -1.20 7.98
N PHE A 112 -14.62 -0.89 7.43
CA PHE A 112 -15.81 -0.65 8.24
C PHE A 112 -16.32 -1.91 8.95
N LYS A 113 -16.33 -3.07 8.26
CA LYS A 113 -16.64 -4.35 8.92
C LYS A 113 -15.68 -4.70 10.05
N ARG A 114 -14.40 -4.37 9.93
CA ARG A 114 -13.42 -4.54 11.03
C ARG A 114 -13.80 -3.67 12.22
N LEU A 115 -14.13 -2.39 12.00
CA LEU A 115 -14.57 -1.47 13.05
C LEU A 115 -15.87 -1.95 13.72
N TYR A 116 -16.83 -2.52 12.98
CA TYR A 116 -18.05 -3.11 13.54
C TYR A 116 -17.76 -4.38 14.32
N SER A 117 -16.88 -5.24 13.83
CA SER A 117 -16.51 -6.50 14.48
C SER A 117 -15.75 -6.28 15.80
N SER A 118 -15.06 -5.15 15.94
CA SER A 118 -14.39 -4.79 17.20
C SER A 118 -15.38 -4.45 18.33
N GLY A 119 -16.67 -4.25 18.00
CA GLY A 119 -17.71 -3.82 18.93
C GLY A 119 -17.61 -2.35 19.38
N ARG A 120 -16.64 -1.59 18.86
CA ARG A 120 -16.45 -0.17 19.19
C ARG A 120 -17.44 0.73 18.46
N TYR A 121 -17.80 0.36 17.25
CA TYR A 121 -18.71 1.11 16.39
C TYR A 121 -19.77 0.19 15.79
N ASP A 122 -20.93 0.75 15.53
CA ASP A 122 -21.93 0.29 14.57
C ASP A 122 -22.02 1.29 13.39
N GLU A 123 -22.88 1.03 12.43
CA GLU A 123 -23.04 1.90 11.24
C GLU A 123 -23.36 3.35 11.61
N ASN A 124 -24.26 3.56 12.61
CA ASN A 124 -24.71 4.89 13.02
C ASN A 124 -23.65 5.63 13.82
N SER A 125 -23.03 4.98 14.81
CA SER A 125 -22.00 5.59 15.66
C SER A 125 -20.73 5.89 14.86
N LEU A 126 -20.36 5.06 13.87
CA LEU A 126 -19.28 5.36 12.95
C LEU A 126 -19.60 6.55 12.06
N ASN A 127 -20.84 6.63 11.55
CA ASN A 127 -21.29 7.75 10.74
C ASN A 127 -21.20 9.08 11.52
N VAL A 128 -21.70 9.10 12.75
CA VAL A 128 -21.59 10.27 13.64
C VAL A 128 -20.14 10.62 13.89
N LYS A 129 -19.30 9.62 14.24
CA LYS A 129 -17.88 9.84 14.51
C LYS A 129 -17.13 10.46 13.33
N ILE A 130 -17.39 10.00 12.09
CA ILE A 130 -16.78 10.54 10.88
C ILE A 130 -17.24 11.99 10.65
N HIS A 131 -18.55 12.26 10.73
CA HIS A 131 -19.06 13.61 10.50
C HIS A 131 -18.66 14.60 11.61
N ASP A 132 -18.58 14.18 12.86
CA ASP A 132 -18.05 15.02 13.95
C ASP A 132 -16.57 15.35 13.70
N ASP A 133 -15.79 14.40 13.21
CA ASP A 133 -14.40 14.63 12.85
C ASP A 133 -14.27 15.68 11.73
N LEU A 134 -15.08 15.57 10.69
CA LEU A 134 -15.02 16.46 9.52
C LEU A 134 -15.60 17.85 9.83
N ASP A 135 -16.81 17.91 10.40
CA ASP A 135 -17.55 19.15 10.56
C ASP A 135 -17.10 19.93 11.80
N ILE A 136 -16.85 19.23 12.94
CA ILE A 136 -16.56 19.87 14.22
C ILE A 136 -15.06 20.00 14.42
N ARG A 137 -14.30 18.90 14.35
CA ARG A 137 -12.85 18.93 14.60
C ARG A 137 -12.08 19.68 13.51
N GLN A 138 -12.43 19.46 12.25
CA GLN A 138 -11.75 20.08 11.11
C GLN A 138 -12.44 21.34 10.59
N GLY A 139 -13.71 21.56 10.92
CA GLY A 139 -14.49 22.72 10.46
C GLY A 139 -14.71 22.76 8.95
N LEU A 140 -14.81 21.60 8.31
CA LEU A 140 -14.94 21.49 6.86
C LEU A 140 -16.37 21.76 6.41
N THR A 141 -16.51 22.36 5.23
CA THR A 141 -17.79 22.54 4.56
C THR A 141 -18.07 21.37 3.63
N SER A 142 -19.35 21.10 3.41
CA SER A 142 -19.84 20.06 2.52
C SER A 142 -20.96 20.58 1.64
N GLU A 143 -21.15 19.95 0.49
CA GLU A 143 -22.27 20.16 -0.42
C GLU A 143 -23.39 19.17 -0.11
N ASN A 144 -24.64 19.65 -0.07
CA ASN A 144 -25.80 18.76 -0.02
C ASN A 144 -26.20 18.36 -1.45
N ILE A 145 -26.15 17.07 -1.74
CA ILE A 145 -26.59 16.50 -3.01
C ILE A 145 -28.03 15.99 -2.92
N SER A 146 -28.70 15.88 -4.06
CA SER A 146 -30.08 15.40 -4.10
C SER A 146 -30.14 13.87 -4.13
N ILE A 147 -31.32 13.32 -3.75
CA ILE A 147 -31.59 11.89 -3.88
C ILE A 147 -31.61 11.45 -5.36
N ASP A 148 -31.86 12.40 -6.28
CA ASP A 148 -31.82 12.15 -7.73
C ASP A 148 -30.40 12.01 -8.27
N GLU A 149 -29.41 12.56 -7.57
CA GLU A 149 -27.98 12.34 -7.89
C GLU A 149 -27.48 11.02 -7.31
N LYS A 150 -27.95 10.66 -6.10
CA LYS A 150 -27.52 9.47 -5.38
C LYS A 150 -28.68 8.89 -4.57
N ARG A 151 -29.18 7.74 -4.99
CA ARG A 151 -30.42 7.14 -4.47
C ARG A 151 -30.39 6.65 -3.01
N LYS A 152 -29.18 6.54 -2.37
CA LYS A 152 -29.02 5.90 -1.06
C LYS A 152 -27.79 6.40 -0.31
N GLY A 153 -27.82 6.35 1.01
CA GLY A 153 -26.73 6.72 1.90
C GLY A 153 -26.69 8.19 2.24
N ASN A 154 -25.52 8.68 2.66
CA ASN A 154 -25.32 10.08 3.04
C ASN A 154 -25.43 11.00 1.82
N LEU A 155 -26.13 12.11 1.99
CA LEU A 155 -26.30 13.13 0.95
C LEU A 155 -25.39 14.36 1.17
N LYS A 156 -24.51 14.29 2.11
CA LYS A 156 -23.50 15.29 2.44
C LYS A 156 -22.19 14.91 1.76
N ARG A 157 -21.79 15.66 0.72
CA ARG A 157 -20.60 15.39 -0.09
C ARG A 157 -19.49 16.36 0.28
N TYR A 158 -18.33 15.84 0.64
CA TYR A 158 -17.13 16.63 0.89
C TYR A 158 -16.24 16.72 -0.34
N ASP A 159 -15.28 17.63 -0.29
CA ASP A 159 -14.29 17.77 -1.36
C ASP A 159 -13.44 16.50 -1.51
N CYS A 160 -12.97 16.23 -2.73
CA CYS A 160 -11.99 15.17 -2.98
C CYS A 160 -10.71 15.43 -2.18
N GLY A 161 -10.10 14.38 -1.64
CA GLY A 161 -8.92 14.48 -0.80
C GLY A 161 -9.19 14.85 0.67
N THR A 162 -10.46 15.05 1.06
CA THR A 162 -10.84 15.18 2.47
C THR A 162 -10.53 13.87 3.21
N VAL A 163 -9.98 13.95 4.43
CA VAL A 163 -9.63 12.78 5.24
C VAL A 163 -10.35 12.84 6.59
N ALA A 164 -11.02 11.75 6.95
CA ALA A 164 -11.59 11.56 8.29
C ALA A 164 -10.72 10.58 9.09
N GLU A 165 -10.44 10.89 10.36
CA GLU A 165 -9.67 10.05 11.27
C GLU A 165 -10.56 9.21 12.18
N VAL A 166 -10.35 7.90 12.18
CA VAL A 166 -11.01 6.96 13.10
C VAL A 166 -10.00 5.99 13.67
N ASN A 167 -9.93 5.91 15.00
CA ASN A 167 -9.07 4.94 15.68
C ASN A 167 -9.78 3.58 15.74
N GLU A 168 -9.14 2.52 15.21
CA GLU A 168 -9.56 1.14 15.43
C GLU A 168 -9.23 0.71 16.88
N ASP A 169 -7.97 0.96 17.27
CA ASP A 169 -7.44 0.69 18.62
C ASP A 169 -6.32 1.67 18.98
N SER A 170 -5.44 1.31 19.93
CA SER A 170 -4.28 2.11 20.31
C SER A 170 -3.18 2.14 19.25
N ASN A 171 -3.13 1.14 18.38
CA ASN A 171 -2.04 0.91 17.44
C ASN A 171 -2.43 1.15 15.97
N CYS A 172 -3.72 1.38 15.69
CA CYS A 172 -4.22 1.58 14.34
C CYS A 172 -5.17 2.78 14.25
N THR A 173 -4.84 3.73 13.38
CA THR A 173 -5.71 4.84 13.00
C THR A 173 -6.01 4.74 11.52
N TYR A 174 -7.29 4.72 11.15
CA TYR A 174 -7.72 4.83 9.76
C TYR A 174 -7.79 6.30 9.34
N PHE A 175 -7.20 6.58 8.19
CA PHE A 175 -7.35 7.82 7.44
C PHE A 175 -8.28 7.52 6.26
N PHE A 176 -9.58 7.74 6.45
CA PHE A 176 -10.57 7.55 5.40
C PHE A 176 -10.50 8.71 4.40
N LEU A 177 -10.02 8.42 3.20
CA LEU A 177 -9.73 9.39 2.15
C LEU A 177 -10.88 9.49 1.15
N ALA A 178 -11.54 10.63 1.07
CA ALA A 178 -12.60 10.93 0.11
C ALA A 178 -12.04 10.92 -1.33
N LEU A 179 -12.32 9.86 -2.09
CA LEU A 179 -11.79 9.67 -3.44
C LEU A 179 -12.87 9.79 -4.51
N SER A 180 -13.93 8.98 -4.44
CA SER A 180 -14.90 8.83 -5.52
C SER A 180 -16.26 9.43 -5.17
N THR A 181 -16.99 9.89 -6.18
CA THR A 181 -18.42 10.17 -6.10
C THR A 181 -19.22 8.95 -6.53
N PHE A 182 -20.41 8.78 -5.97
CA PHE A 182 -21.38 7.81 -6.44
C PHE A 182 -22.45 8.51 -7.27
N ASP A 183 -22.79 7.94 -8.42
CA ASP A 183 -23.95 8.36 -9.21
C ASP A 183 -25.26 7.79 -8.65
N TYR A 184 -26.38 8.04 -9.32
CA TYR A 184 -27.71 7.50 -8.95
C TYR A 184 -27.69 5.96 -8.82
N ASN A 185 -26.93 5.26 -9.66
CA ASN A 185 -26.83 3.81 -9.65
C ASN A 185 -25.81 3.28 -8.63
N LEU A 186 -25.21 4.16 -7.81
CA LEU A 186 -24.16 3.87 -6.83
C LEU A 186 -22.87 3.37 -7.49
N SER A 187 -22.64 3.73 -8.75
CA SER A 187 -21.36 3.49 -9.42
C SER A 187 -20.35 4.56 -9.02
N ALA A 188 -19.14 4.11 -8.68
CA ALA A 188 -18.06 5.01 -8.30
C ALA A 188 -17.43 5.67 -9.52
N HIS A 189 -17.18 6.97 -9.43
CA HIS A 189 -16.52 7.78 -10.44
C HIS A 189 -15.47 8.68 -9.80
N THR A 190 -14.34 8.83 -10.48
CA THR A 190 -13.24 9.75 -10.11
C THR A 190 -12.59 10.24 -11.39
N THR A 191 -12.57 11.54 -11.62
CA THR A 191 -11.83 12.11 -12.75
C THR A 191 -10.34 12.10 -12.49
N GLN A 192 -9.55 12.24 -13.56
CA GLN A 192 -8.10 12.33 -13.44
C GLN A 192 -7.66 13.53 -12.59
N GLU A 193 -8.33 14.68 -12.74
CA GLU A 193 -8.06 15.89 -11.97
C GLU A 193 -8.37 15.68 -10.48
N GLU A 194 -9.52 15.11 -10.16
CA GLU A 194 -9.90 14.78 -8.78
C GLU A 194 -8.91 13.78 -8.15
N TYR A 195 -8.45 12.80 -8.92
CA TYR A 195 -7.46 11.85 -8.45
C TYR A 195 -6.13 12.52 -8.07
N VAL A 196 -5.59 13.36 -8.97
CA VAL A 196 -4.35 14.11 -8.72
C VAL A 196 -4.47 15.00 -7.49
N LEU A 197 -5.58 15.76 -7.39
CA LEU A 197 -5.85 16.63 -6.25
C LEU A 197 -6.01 15.83 -4.94
N THR A 198 -6.69 14.68 -5.01
CA THR A 198 -6.85 13.78 -3.85
C THR A 198 -5.50 13.30 -3.33
N MET A 199 -4.60 12.87 -4.20
CA MET A 199 -3.28 12.41 -3.80
C MET A 199 -2.43 13.53 -3.19
N GLN A 200 -2.48 14.73 -3.76
CA GLN A 200 -1.80 15.89 -3.20
C GLN A 200 -2.31 16.24 -1.79
N ARG A 201 -3.62 16.36 -1.62
CA ARG A 201 -4.24 16.66 -0.32
C ARG A 201 -4.01 15.56 0.72
N MET A 202 -3.98 14.30 0.29
CA MET A 202 -3.61 13.17 1.16
C MET A 202 -2.20 13.34 1.73
N LEU A 203 -1.21 13.70 0.91
CA LEU A 203 0.16 13.94 1.38
C LEU A 203 0.23 15.08 2.38
N GLU A 204 -0.42 16.22 2.10
CA GLU A 204 -0.49 17.37 3.00
C GLU A 204 -1.14 16.99 4.33
N TYR A 205 -2.19 16.17 4.29
CA TYR A 205 -2.84 15.65 5.50
C TYR A 205 -1.90 14.73 6.29
N CYS A 206 -1.24 13.78 5.63
CA CYS A 206 -0.27 12.89 6.26
C CYS A 206 0.90 13.65 6.89
N TYR A 207 1.40 14.69 6.21
CA TYR A 207 2.44 15.57 6.76
C TYR A 207 2.05 16.16 8.11
N THR A 208 0.81 16.65 8.23
CA THR A 208 0.35 17.34 9.44
C THR A 208 -0.17 16.39 10.52
N ARG A 209 -0.62 15.17 10.15
CA ARG A 209 -1.40 14.29 11.02
C ARG A 209 -0.81 12.91 11.28
N SER A 210 0.28 12.52 10.60
CA SER A 210 0.90 11.20 10.82
C SER A 210 1.45 11.01 12.23
N GLN A 211 1.79 12.10 12.94
CA GLN A 211 2.40 12.08 14.28
C GLN A 211 3.72 11.26 14.31
N GLY A 212 4.40 11.15 13.17
CA GLY A 212 5.63 10.34 13.03
C GLY A 212 5.39 8.83 12.96
N PHE A 213 4.12 8.36 12.97
CA PHE A 213 3.82 6.94 12.81
C PHE A 213 3.77 6.56 11.32
N PRO A 214 4.22 5.34 10.97
CA PRO A 214 4.20 4.86 9.59
C PRO A 214 2.84 4.99 8.93
N ILE A 215 2.87 5.32 7.65
CA ILE A 215 1.69 5.39 6.79
C ILE A 215 1.66 4.14 5.92
N VAL A 216 0.59 3.37 6.04
CA VAL A 216 0.32 2.21 5.18
C VAL A 216 -0.80 2.59 4.22
N MET A 217 -0.55 2.50 2.93
CA MET A 217 -1.56 2.82 1.92
C MET A 217 -1.65 1.75 0.84
N PRO A 218 -2.85 1.44 0.34
CA PRO A 218 -3.00 0.59 -0.82
C PRO A 218 -2.53 1.33 -2.09
N LEU A 219 -2.48 0.61 -3.19
CA LEU A 219 -2.36 1.22 -4.51
C LEU A 219 -3.69 1.93 -4.85
N ILE A 220 -3.82 3.17 -4.37
CA ILE A 220 -5.05 3.97 -4.48
C ILE A 220 -5.33 4.26 -5.95
N GLY A 221 -6.57 4.02 -6.39
CA GLY A 221 -6.98 4.23 -7.79
C GLY A 221 -6.92 2.98 -8.68
N ALA A 222 -6.26 1.92 -8.23
CA ALA A 222 -6.16 0.65 -8.96
C ALA A 222 -7.41 -0.25 -8.84
N GLY A 223 -8.38 0.14 -8.02
CA GLY A 223 -9.57 -0.65 -7.72
C GLY A 223 -10.83 -0.17 -8.42
N GLN A 224 -11.96 -0.28 -7.73
CA GLN A 224 -13.30 0.08 -8.22
C GLN A 224 -13.53 1.58 -8.43
N SER A 225 -12.58 2.45 -8.04
CA SER A 225 -12.65 3.91 -8.26
C SER A 225 -12.64 4.34 -9.74
N ARG A 226 -12.41 3.39 -10.65
CA ARG A 226 -12.49 3.56 -12.11
C ARG A 226 -11.70 4.77 -12.64
N THR A 227 -10.47 4.98 -12.16
CA THR A 227 -9.59 6.03 -12.69
C THR A 227 -9.16 5.79 -14.14
N GLY A 228 -9.42 4.60 -14.70
CA GLY A 228 -9.05 4.23 -16.07
C GLY A 228 -7.58 3.90 -16.28
N ASN A 229 -6.73 4.03 -15.26
CA ASN A 229 -5.31 3.78 -15.35
C ASN A 229 -4.97 2.32 -14.96
N ASN A 230 -3.90 1.78 -15.55
CA ASN A 230 -3.38 0.49 -15.12
C ASN A 230 -2.64 0.60 -13.76
N GLU A 231 -2.52 -0.50 -13.05
CA GLU A 231 -1.92 -0.56 -11.72
C GLU A 231 -0.46 -0.08 -11.70
N ARG A 232 0.32 -0.38 -12.74
CA ARG A 232 1.73 0.04 -12.85
C ARG A 232 1.85 1.55 -13.01
N ALA A 233 1.05 2.16 -13.89
CA ALA A 233 1.06 3.61 -14.08
C ALA A 233 0.65 4.36 -12.80
N ILE A 234 -0.30 3.82 -12.05
CA ILE A 234 -0.70 4.37 -10.74
C ILE A 234 0.45 4.29 -9.74
N LEU A 235 1.15 3.16 -9.66
CA LEU A 235 2.30 3.02 -8.78
C LEU A 235 3.44 3.98 -9.15
N GLU A 236 3.78 4.08 -10.43
CA GLU A 236 4.80 5.00 -10.93
C GLU A 236 4.42 6.46 -10.63
N TYR A 237 3.14 6.82 -10.79
CA TYR A 237 2.63 8.13 -10.43
C TYR A 237 2.77 8.41 -8.92
N LEU A 238 2.36 7.48 -8.05
CA LEU A 238 2.47 7.64 -6.59
C LEU A 238 3.92 7.79 -6.15
N ILE A 239 4.82 6.96 -6.68
CA ILE A 239 6.27 7.07 -6.40
C ILE A 239 6.80 8.43 -6.88
N GLY A 240 6.42 8.88 -8.07
CA GLY A 240 6.81 10.18 -8.61
C GLY A 240 6.31 11.33 -7.74
N LEU A 241 5.05 11.29 -7.31
CA LEU A 241 4.46 12.27 -6.42
C LEU A 241 5.19 12.35 -5.08
N LEU A 242 5.48 11.22 -4.45
CA LEU A 242 6.24 11.14 -3.21
C LEU A 242 7.67 11.67 -3.39
N LYS A 243 8.35 11.31 -4.48
CA LYS A 243 9.70 11.82 -4.80
C LYS A 243 9.74 13.34 -4.99
N MET A 244 8.71 13.92 -5.58
CA MET A 244 8.60 15.38 -5.76
C MET A 244 8.30 16.12 -4.45
N ASN A 245 7.70 15.44 -3.47
CA ASN A 245 7.25 16.02 -2.20
C ASN A 245 7.98 15.42 -1.00
N LYS A 246 9.28 15.15 -1.11
CA LYS A 246 10.08 14.53 -0.04
C LYS A 246 9.99 15.26 1.29
N ASP A 247 9.84 16.58 1.27
CA ASP A 247 9.74 17.44 2.46
C ASP A 247 8.42 17.22 3.24
N LEU A 248 7.40 16.66 2.59
CA LEU A 248 6.12 16.32 3.22
C LEU A 248 6.11 14.92 3.85
N ILE A 249 7.18 14.15 3.73
CA ILE A 249 7.28 12.80 4.28
C ILE A 249 7.93 12.87 5.66
N MET A 250 7.12 12.71 6.71
CA MET A 250 7.53 12.81 8.12
C MET A 250 7.49 11.47 8.85
N SER A 251 7.26 10.39 8.12
CA SER A 251 7.23 9.01 8.62
C SER A 251 7.43 8.05 7.47
N ASP A 252 7.81 6.82 7.75
CA ASP A 252 7.91 5.78 6.73
C ASP A 252 6.58 5.59 6.00
N VAL A 253 6.65 5.42 4.69
CA VAL A 253 5.48 5.20 3.82
C VAL A 253 5.57 3.82 3.20
N HIS A 254 4.56 3.00 3.42
CA HIS A 254 4.43 1.64 2.88
C HIS A 254 3.31 1.60 1.86
N ILE A 255 3.65 1.51 0.57
CA ILE A 255 2.69 1.29 -0.52
C ILE A 255 2.48 -0.22 -0.66
N VAL A 256 1.28 -0.67 -0.30
CA VAL A 256 0.93 -2.10 -0.30
C VAL A 256 0.19 -2.45 -1.58
N VAL A 257 0.84 -3.27 -2.39
CA VAL A 257 0.25 -3.90 -3.57
C VAL A 257 -0.34 -5.24 -3.15
N ARG A 258 -1.61 -5.49 -3.48
CA ARG A 258 -2.25 -6.76 -3.17
C ARG A 258 -1.51 -7.95 -3.82
N ASN A 259 -1.50 -9.10 -3.17
CA ASN A 259 -0.78 -10.29 -3.66
C ASN A 259 -1.20 -10.72 -5.07
N SER A 260 -2.45 -10.49 -5.48
CA SER A 260 -2.92 -10.76 -6.86
C SER A 260 -2.29 -9.84 -7.91
N GLY A 261 -1.65 -8.75 -7.53
CA GLY A 261 -0.93 -7.83 -8.41
C GLY A 261 0.51 -8.23 -8.73
N LYS A 262 1.02 -9.32 -8.16
CA LYS A 262 2.43 -9.76 -8.36
C LYS A 262 2.80 -9.97 -9.82
N GLU A 263 1.88 -10.46 -10.62
CA GLU A 263 2.13 -10.73 -12.05
C GLU A 263 2.10 -9.46 -12.91
N THR A 264 1.36 -8.43 -12.46
CA THR A 264 1.18 -7.17 -13.21
C THR A 264 2.14 -6.08 -12.78
N ILE A 265 2.65 -6.15 -11.56
CA ILE A 265 3.55 -5.15 -10.97
C ILE A 265 4.72 -5.88 -10.31
N PRO A 266 5.77 -6.21 -11.05
CA PRO A 266 7.00 -6.74 -10.44
C PRO A 266 7.71 -5.61 -9.67
N ILE A 267 7.57 -5.59 -8.33
CA ILE A 267 8.19 -4.54 -7.48
C ILE A 267 9.71 -4.58 -7.48
N THR A 268 10.32 -5.67 -7.94
CA THR A 268 11.79 -5.81 -8.09
C THR A 268 12.36 -5.02 -9.25
N GLU A 269 11.51 -4.44 -10.10
CA GLU A 269 11.91 -3.60 -11.24
C GLU A 269 11.77 -2.09 -10.97
N LEU A 270 11.49 -1.71 -9.71
CA LEU A 270 11.27 -0.31 -9.29
C LEU A 270 12.57 0.41 -8.94
#